data_d4945d1efe8343380193486f992d48e3
#
_entry.id   d4945d1efe8343380193486f992d48e3
#
_cell.length_a   1.000
_cell.length_b   1.000
_cell.length_c   1.000
_cell.angle_alpha   90.00
_cell.angle_beta   90.00
_cell.angle_gamma   90.00
#
_symmetry.space_group_name_H-M   'P 1'
#
loop_
_entity.id
_entity.type
_entity.pdbx_description
1 polymer ?
#
loop_
_entity_poly.entity_id
_entity_poly.type
_entity_poly.pdbx_seq_one_letter_code
_entity_poly.pdbx_strand_id
1 'polypeptide(L)'
;IFDKGPRDYVHANESITIDIYEGETLGLVGESGCGKSTFGRTLLQIYDQTEGTTLYYGKTIEDIAPEYMGKMIKNIPGQYPNYAKAKEELDGIYTELEGASTDEARAEINERAMLKRHEIEEKYTNMVRIAGGLLASDDLSKVSSLLEDYYKALKERAVVLADIEDFEDKLKMRSRDWDSYH
;
A
#
# COMPACT_ATOMS: atom_id res chain seq x y z
N ILE A 1 -5.28 -9.96 3.78
CA ILE A 1 -5.48 -11.35 4.21
C ILE A 1 -5.21 -11.43 5.72
N PHE A 2 -5.91 -10.62 6.51
CA PHE A 2 -5.87 -10.66 7.96
C PHE A 2 -7.28 -10.93 8.45
N ASP A 3 -7.79 -12.13 8.19
CA ASP A 3 -9.11 -12.52 8.64
C ASP A 3 -9.03 -13.72 9.56
N LYS A 4 -9.21 -13.45 10.89
CA LYS A 4 -9.76 -14.41 11.86
C LYS A 4 -9.90 -13.75 13.23
N GLY A 5 -11.05 -13.24 13.53
CA GLY A 5 -11.51 -12.79 14.83
C GLY A 5 -12.74 -11.89 14.70
N PRO A 6 -13.61 -11.79 15.70
CA PRO A 6 -14.66 -10.80 15.72
C PRO A 6 -14.00 -9.42 15.75
N ARG A 7 -13.95 -8.76 14.60
CA ARG A 7 -13.41 -7.41 14.45
C ARG A 7 -14.56 -6.46 14.33
N ASP A 8 -14.69 -5.58 15.30
CA ASP A 8 -15.42 -4.36 15.07
C ASP A 8 -14.60 -3.52 14.07
N TYR A 9 -14.91 -3.66 12.77
CA TYR A 9 -14.35 -2.82 11.73
C TYR A 9 -14.93 -1.43 11.87
N VAL A 10 -14.07 -0.45 12.05
CA VAL A 10 -14.46 0.94 11.90
C VAL A 10 -14.41 1.26 10.40
N HIS A 11 -15.59 1.37 9.78
CA HIS A 11 -15.72 1.87 8.40
C HIS A 11 -15.48 3.39 8.41
N ALA A 12 -14.19 3.79 8.39
CA ALA A 12 -13.82 5.19 8.46
C ALA A 12 -14.15 5.93 7.15
N ASN A 13 -14.01 5.24 6.02
CA ASN A 13 -14.32 5.75 4.68
C ASN A 13 -14.76 4.57 3.81
N GLU A 14 -15.84 4.75 3.06
CA GLU A 14 -16.43 3.71 2.23
C GLU A 14 -16.88 4.30 0.88
N SER A 15 -16.54 3.60 -0.22
CA SER A 15 -17.00 3.89 -1.57
C SER A 15 -16.77 5.35 -2.03
N ILE A 16 -15.60 5.93 -1.69
CA ILE A 16 -15.23 7.27 -2.12
C ILE A 16 -14.53 7.17 -3.48
N THR A 17 -15.10 7.84 -4.48
CA THR A 17 -14.46 8.07 -5.78
C THR A 17 -14.37 9.56 -6.03
N ILE A 18 -13.16 10.09 -6.23
CA ILE A 18 -12.91 11.52 -6.40
C ILE A 18 -11.70 11.75 -7.28
N ASP A 19 -11.78 12.79 -8.12
CA ASP A 19 -10.66 13.31 -8.88
C ASP A 19 -10.23 14.66 -8.27
N ILE A 20 -8.93 14.84 -8.12
CA ILE A 20 -8.31 16.10 -7.65
C ILE A 20 -7.38 16.57 -8.74
N TYR A 21 -7.60 17.77 -9.26
CA TYR A 21 -6.84 18.32 -10.36
C TYR A 21 -5.64 19.12 -9.87
N GLU A 22 -4.60 19.20 -10.72
CA GLU A 22 -3.41 19.99 -10.43
C GLU A 22 -3.75 21.45 -10.13
N GLY A 23 -3.22 21.99 -9.04
CA GLY A 23 -3.51 23.36 -8.59
C GLY A 23 -4.84 23.52 -7.85
N GLU A 24 -5.66 22.47 -7.73
CA GLU A 24 -6.90 22.49 -6.97
C GLU A 24 -6.64 22.41 -5.48
N THR A 25 -7.49 23.10 -4.70
CA THR A 25 -7.54 22.94 -3.24
C THR A 25 -8.86 22.27 -2.86
N LEU A 26 -8.80 21.02 -2.43
CA LEU A 26 -9.95 20.26 -1.95
C LEU A 26 -10.12 20.42 -0.44
N GLY A 27 -11.25 20.96 0.00
CA GLY A 27 -11.61 21.07 1.42
C GLY A 27 -12.40 19.87 1.91
N LEU A 28 -11.91 19.19 2.95
CA LEU A 28 -12.64 18.12 3.63
C LEU A 28 -13.37 18.66 4.84
N VAL A 29 -14.69 18.68 4.80
CA VAL A 29 -15.56 19.17 5.89
C VAL A 29 -16.42 18.03 6.45
N GLY A 30 -16.78 18.11 7.73
CA GLY A 30 -17.60 17.13 8.42
C GLY A 30 -17.35 17.14 9.92
N GLU A 31 -18.12 16.38 10.67
CA GLU A 31 -18.06 16.29 12.13
C GLU A 31 -16.74 15.70 12.63
N SER A 32 -16.44 15.90 13.93
CA SER A 32 -15.28 15.27 14.55
C SER A 32 -15.43 13.75 14.54
N GLY A 33 -14.38 13.03 14.14
CA GLY A 33 -14.40 11.55 14.09
C GLY A 33 -14.98 10.94 12.81
N CYS A 34 -15.49 11.72 11.84
CA CYS A 34 -16.11 11.18 10.62
C CYS A 34 -15.12 10.69 9.54
N GLY A 35 -13.86 10.45 9.87
CA GLY A 35 -12.88 9.84 8.94
C GLY A 35 -12.09 10.80 8.06
N LYS A 36 -12.24 12.14 8.14
CA LYS A 36 -11.51 13.13 7.31
C LYS A 36 -9.99 12.94 7.31
N SER A 37 -9.42 12.83 8.49
CA SER A 37 -7.96 12.64 8.65
C SER A 37 -7.50 11.28 8.14
N THR A 38 -8.33 10.25 8.29
CA THR A 38 -8.07 8.92 7.75
C THR A 38 -8.09 8.97 6.22
N PHE A 39 -9.09 9.60 5.62
CA PHE A 39 -9.17 9.78 4.17
C PHE A 39 -7.95 10.52 3.62
N GLY A 40 -7.60 11.69 4.18
CA GLY A 40 -6.43 12.45 3.72
C GLY A 40 -5.12 11.66 3.83
N ARG A 41 -4.92 10.90 4.91
CA ARG A 41 -3.73 10.06 5.08
C ARG A 41 -3.70 8.87 4.14
N THR A 42 -4.85 8.26 3.84
CA THR A 42 -4.97 7.18 2.85
C THR A 42 -4.71 7.70 1.44
N LEU A 43 -5.25 8.87 1.10
CA LEU A 43 -5.01 9.52 -0.20
C LEU A 43 -3.52 9.82 -0.43
N LEU A 44 -2.81 10.28 0.61
CA LEU A 44 -1.37 10.50 0.60
C LEU A 44 -0.54 9.21 0.73
N GLN A 45 -1.17 8.03 0.73
CA GLN A 45 -0.51 6.73 0.90
C GLN A 45 0.30 6.62 2.22
N ILE A 46 -0.05 7.40 3.25
CA ILE A 46 0.51 7.29 4.60
C ILE A 46 -0.14 6.11 5.33
N TYR A 47 -1.44 5.89 5.07
CA TYR A 47 -2.17 4.70 5.50
C TYR A 47 -2.49 3.85 4.27
N ASP A 48 -2.32 2.55 4.40
CA ASP A 48 -2.76 1.63 3.37
C ASP A 48 -4.29 1.64 3.26
N GLN A 49 -4.79 1.68 2.04
CA GLN A 49 -6.21 1.51 1.77
C GLN A 49 -6.59 0.02 1.88
N THR A 50 -7.73 -0.26 2.48
CA THR A 50 -8.24 -1.64 2.60
C THR A 50 -8.65 -2.18 1.23
N GLU A 51 -9.29 -1.34 0.42
CA GLU A 51 -9.74 -1.63 -0.95
C GLU A 51 -9.67 -0.36 -1.80
N GLY A 52 -9.69 -0.53 -3.12
CA GLY A 52 -9.66 0.57 -4.07
C GLY A 52 -8.27 0.87 -4.60
N THR A 53 -8.12 1.95 -5.35
CA THR A 53 -6.88 2.34 -6.00
C THR A 53 -6.71 3.86 -5.93
N THR A 54 -5.54 4.33 -5.54
CA THR A 54 -5.15 5.73 -5.64
C THR A 54 -4.22 5.89 -6.83
N LEU A 55 -4.57 6.80 -7.73
CA LEU A 55 -3.76 7.13 -8.91
C LEU A 55 -3.12 8.50 -8.71
N TYR A 56 -1.86 8.64 -9.04
CA TYR A 56 -1.14 9.89 -9.10
C TYR A 56 -0.80 10.19 -10.56
N TYR A 57 -1.40 11.24 -11.13
CA TYR A 57 -1.38 11.51 -12.57
C TYR A 57 -1.79 10.29 -13.43
N GLY A 58 -2.86 9.61 -13.00
CA GLY A 58 -3.36 8.42 -13.68
C GLY A 58 -2.49 7.16 -13.55
N LYS A 59 -1.45 7.20 -12.72
CA LYS A 59 -0.50 6.08 -12.52
C LYS A 59 -0.63 5.52 -11.11
N THR A 60 -0.56 4.20 -10.98
CA THR A 60 -0.40 3.53 -9.69
C THR A 60 1.05 3.64 -9.19
N ILE A 61 1.28 3.29 -7.93
CA ILE A 61 2.65 3.23 -7.39
C ILE A 61 3.50 2.16 -8.11
N GLU A 62 2.88 1.10 -8.58
CA GLU A 62 3.53 0.05 -9.37
C GLU A 62 3.96 0.58 -10.75
N ASP A 63 3.15 1.41 -11.37
CA ASP A 63 3.49 2.06 -12.65
C ASP A 63 4.69 3.01 -12.53
N ILE A 64 4.84 3.66 -11.36
CA ILE A 64 5.98 4.54 -11.07
C ILE A 64 7.26 3.72 -10.81
N ALA A 65 7.12 2.47 -10.38
CA ALA A 65 8.22 1.54 -10.07
C ALA A 65 9.34 2.15 -9.20
N PRO A 66 9.03 2.62 -7.98
CA PRO A 66 10.00 3.32 -7.15
C PRO A 66 11.16 2.40 -6.73
N GLU A 67 12.35 2.98 -6.50
CA GLU A 67 13.58 2.21 -6.23
C GLU A 67 13.52 1.31 -5.00
N TYR A 68 12.71 1.67 -3.99
CA TYR A 68 12.57 0.85 -2.79
C TYR A 68 11.94 -0.53 -3.10
N MET A 69 11.08 -0.63 -4.13
CA MET A 69 10.49 -1.90 -4.56
C MET A 69 11.57 -2.91 -4.97
N GLY A 70 12.54 -2.48 -5.77
CA GLY A 70 13.64 -3.37 -6.20
C GLY A 70 14.48 -3.89 -5.02
N LYS A 71 14.75 -3.03 -4.02
CA LYS A 71 15.44 -3.44 -2.79
C LYS A 71 14.62 -4.43 -1.97
N MET A 72 13.32 -4.18 -1.87
CA MET A 72 12.39 -5.02 -1.12
C MET A 72 12.26 -6.41 -1.76
N ILE A 73 12.08 -6.47 -3.07
CA ILE A 73 11.96 -7.71 -3.84
C ILE A 73 13.19 -8.62 -3.60
N LYS A 74 14.39 -8.07 -3.70
CA LYS A 74 15.65 -8.82 -3.46
C LYS A 74 15.75 -9.40 -2.06
N ASN A 75 15.16 -8.72 -1.08
CA ASN A 75 15.22 -9.11 0.33
C ASN A 75 14.09 -10.06 0.76
N ILE A 76 13.11 -10.38 -0.11
CA ILE A 76 11.99 -11.27 0.23
C ILE A 76 12.44 -12.59 0.87
N PRO A 77 13.39 -13.35 0.28
CA PRO A 77 13.80 -14.64 0.85
C PRO A 77 14.41 -14.50 2.25
N GLY A 78 15.12 -13.40 2.51
CA GLY A 78 15.75 -13.14 3.81
C GLY A 78 14.79 -12.56 4.87
N GLN A 79 13.78 -11.82 4.45
CA GLN A 79 12.82 -11.18 5.37
C GLN A 79 11.63 -12.08 5.72
N TYR A 80 11.22 -12.94 4.80
CA TYR A 80 10.03 -13.77 4.99
C TYR A 80 10.08 -14.68 6.22
N PRO A 81 11.19 -15.35 6.57
CA PRO A 81 11.25 -16.15 7.79
C PRO A 81 10.96 -15.35 9.06
N ASN A 82 11.46 -14.11 9.11
CA ASN A 82 11.20 -13.21 10.24
C ASN A 82 9.74 -12.75 10.28
N TYR A 83 9.16 -12.46 9.12
CA TYR A 83 7.75 -12.16 9.00
C TYR A 83 6.85 -13.32 9.43
N ALA A 84 7.14 -14.53 8.95
CA ALA A 84 6.39 -15.74 9.30
C ALA A 84 6.44 -16.01 10.81
N LYS A 85 7.62 -15.87 11.44
CA LYS A 85 7.78 -15.98 12.89
C LYS A 85 7.00 -14.91 13.63
N ALA A 86 7.07 -13.66 13.21
CA ALA A 86 6.35 -12.55 13.84
C ALA A 86 4.82 -12.75 13.76
N LYS A 87 4.35 -13.33 12.67
CA LYS A 87 2.94 -13.67 12.47
C LYS A 87 2.51 -14.82 13.37
N GLU A 88 3.33 -15.86 13.50
CA GLU A 88 3.08 -16.98 14.43
C GLU A 88 3.01 -16.50 15.88
N GLU A 89 3.91 -15.58 16.29
CA GLU A 89 3.87 -14.94 17.60
C GLU A 89 2.56 -14.17 17.82
N LEU A 90 2.09 -13.43 16.83
CA LEU A 90 0.82 -12.72 16.89
C LEU A 90 -0.38 -13.67 17.01
N ASP A 91 -0.39 -14.73 16.22
CA ASP A 91 -1.43 -15.77 16.29
C ASP A 91 -1.45 -16.47 17.65
N GLY A 92 -0.28 -16.68 18.28
CA GLY A 92 -0.16 -17.14 19.66
C GLY A 92 -0.81 -16.18 20.67
N ILE A 93 -0.57 -14.89 20.54
CA ILE A 93 -1.20 -13.86 21.40
C ILE A 93 -2.73 -13.87 21.23
N TYR A 94 -3.25 -14.04 20.03
CA TYR A 94 -4.71 -14.15 19.83
C TYR A 94 -5.28 -15.43 20.45
N THR A 95 -4.54 -16.53 20.42
CA THR A 95 -4.95 -17.77 21.12
C THR A 95 -5.00 -17.59 22.64
N GLU A 96 -4.04 -16.85 23.22
CA GLU A 96 -4.08 -16.47 24.65
C GLU A 96 -5.32 -15.60 24.96
N LEU A 97 -5.68 -14.69 24.04
CA LEU A 97 -6.84 -13.82 24.21
C LEU A 97 -8.16 -14.58 24.26
N GLU A 98 -8.29 -15.63 23.42
CA GLU A 98 -9.48 -16.51 23.44
C GLU A 98 -9.65 -17.25 24.77
N GLY A 99 -8.55 -17.58 25.44
CA GLY A 99 -8.53 -18.25 26.74
C GLY A 99 -8.66 -17.33 27.95
N ALA A 100 -8.61 -16.02 27.77
CA ALA A 100 -8.61 -15.04 28.86
C ALA A 100 -10.00 -14.94 29.54
N SER A 101 -10.03 -15.08 30.88
CA SER A 101 -11.27 -15.15 31.66
C SER A 101 -11.64 -13.83 32.33
N THR A 102 -10.70 -12.86 32.45
CA THR A 102 -10.93 -11.57 33.11
C THR A 102 -10.76 -10.40 32.12
N ASP A 103 -11.46 -9.29 32.38
CA ASP A 103 -11.39 -8.10 31.53
C ASP A 103 -9.99 -7.44 31.59
N GLU A 104 -9.33 -7.48 32.74
CA GLU A 104 -7.97 -6.97 32.89
C GLU A 104 -6.96 -7.76 32.04
N ALA A 105 -7.04 -9.11 32.09
CA ALA A 105 -6.17 -9.97 31.29
C ALA A 105 -6.42 -9.78 29.79
N ARG A 106 -7.68 -9.62 29.38
CA ARG A 106 -8.04 -9.32 27.98
C ARG A 106 -7.48 -7.98 27.52
N ALA A 107 -7.53 -6.93 28.35
CA ALA A 107 -6.99 -5.62 28.03
C ALA A 107 -5.46 -5.67 27.81
N GLU A 108 -4.73 -6.33 28.71
CA GLU A 108 -3.26 -6.51 28.60
C GLU A 108 -2.87 -7.30 27.34
N ILE A 109 -3.57 -8.41 27.04
CA ILE A 109 -3.29 -9.23 25.86
C ILE A 109 -3.61 -8.46 24.57
N ASN A 110 -4.70 -7.68 24.56
CA ASN A 110 -5.05 -6.83 23.40
C ASN A 110 -3.98 -5.74 23.15
N GLU A 111 -3.43 -5.13 24.19
CA GLU A 111 -2.34 -4.16 24.04
C GLU A 111 -1.10 -4.83 23.41
N ARG A 112 -0.70 -6.01 23.90
CA ARG A 112 0.41 -6.80 23.32
C ARG A 112 0.14 -7.14 21.85
N ALA A 113 -1.08 -7.58 21.51
CA ALA A 113 -1.47 -7.89 20.14
C ALA A 113 -1.39 -6.64 19.24
N MET A 114 -1.84 -5.48 19.72
CA MET A 114 -1.80 -4.24 19.00
C MET A 114 -0.36 -3.78 18.71
N LEU A 115 0.52 -3.86 19.71
CA LEU A 115 1.94 -3.54 19.54
C LEU A 115 2.63 -4.49 18.55
N LYS A 116 2.36 -5.80 18.66
CA LYS A 116 2.93 -6.79 17.75
C LYS A 116 2.43 -6.61 16.31
N ARG A 117 1.14 -6.32 16.14
CA ARG A 117 0.57 -6.01 14.83
C ARG A 117 1.19 -4.77 14.21
N HIS A 118 1.36 -3.71 14.99
CA HIS A 118 2.01 -2.49 14.54
C HIS A 118 3.46 -2.75 14.10
N GLU A 119 4.22 -3.55 14.86
CA GLU A 119 5.57 -3.95 14.49
C GLU A 119 5.60 -4.68 13.12
N ILE A 120 4.66 -5.61 12.89
CA ILE A 120 4.55 -6.37 11.65
C ILE A 120 4.18 -5.43 10.49
N GLU A 121 3.22 -4.55 10.69
CA GLU A 121 2.79 -3.57 9.69
C GLU A 121 3.95 -2.65 9.32
N GLU A 122 4.64 -2.06 10.28
CA GLU A 122 5.76 -1.16 10.01
C GLU A 122 6.89 -1.83 9.22
N LYS A 123 7.25 -3.07 9.60
CA LYS A 123 8.42 -3.75 9.01
C LYS A 123 8.14 -4.46 7.69
N TYR A 124 6.95 -5.03 7.51
CA TYR A 124 6.69 -6.01 6.46
C TYR A 124 5.57 -5.64 5.48
N THR A 125 4.83 -4.55 5.71
CA THR A 125 3.72 -4.14 4.83
C THR A 125 4.15 -4.06 3.37
N ASN A 126 5.26 -3.42 3.07
CA ASN A 126 5.73 -3.27 1.69
C ASN A 126 6.07 -4.63 1.05
N MET A 127 6.68 -5.56 1.80
CA MET A 127 6.95 -6.91 1.30
C MET A 127 5.66 -7.66 0.99
N VAL A 128 4.69 -7.63 1.91
CA VAL A 128 3.39 -8.28 1.74
C VAL A 128 2.61 -7.66 0.58
N ARG A 129 2.66 -6.34 0.44
CA ARG A 129 1.99 -5.59 -0.63
C ARG A 129 2.55 -5.94 -2.02
N ILE A 130 3.89 -6.01 -2.14
CA ILE A 130 4.57 -6.30 -3.41
C ILE A 130 4.42 -7.77 -3.81
N ALA A 131 4.64 -8.68 -2.87
CA ALA A 131 4.65 -10.11 -3.17
C ALA A 131 3.27 -10.78 -3.03
N GLY A 132 2.38 -10.23 -2.19
CA GLY A 132 1.01 -10.72 -2.03
C GLY A 132 0.92 -12.20 -1.76
N GLY A 133 0.05 -12.88 -2.52
CA GLY A 133 -0.15 -14.33 -2.43
C GLY A 133 1.07 -15.17 -2.83
N LEU A 134 2.06 -14.59 -3.53
CA LEU A 134 3.28 -15.29 -3.92
C LEU A 134 4.17 -15.66 -2.71
N LEU A 135 3.95 -15.03 -1.56
CA LEU A 135 4.62 -15.40 -0.30
C LEU A 135 4.25 -16.79 0.21
N ALA A 136 3.18 -17.40 -0.32
CA ALA A 136 2.81 -18.78 -0.02
C ALA A 136 3.61 -19.82 -0.83
N SER A 137 4.52 -19.40 -1.70
CA SER A 137 5.36 -20.28 -2.50
C SER A 137 6.42 -20.98 -1.65
N ASP A 138 6.71 -22.24 -1.96
CA ASP A 138 7.80 -23.01 -1.35
C ASP A 138 9.19 -22.54 -1.82
N ASP A 139 9.27 -21.78 -2.93
CA ASP A 139 10.52 -21.25 -3.49
C ASP A 139 10.46 -19.72 -3.62
N LEU A 140 10.76 -19.05 -2.51
CA LEU A 140 10.79 -17.60 -2.45
C LEU A 140 11.96 -16.98 -3.23
N SER A 141 13.03 -17.73 -3.49
CA SER A 141 14.14 -17.26 -4.32
C SER A 141 13.68 -17.12 -5.77
N LYS A 142 12.91 -18.08 -6.26
CA LYS A 142 12.29 -18.00 -7.59
C LYS A 142 11.25 -16.87 -7.67
N VAL A 143 10.44 -16.69 -6.63
CA VAL A 143 9.51 -15.57 -6.53
C VAL A 143 10.24 -14.24 -6.62
N SER A 144 11.31 -14.07 -5.84
CA SER A 144 12.14 -12.86 -5.88
C SER A 144 12.71 -12.60 -7.27
N SER A 145 13.25 -13.61 -7.93
CA SER A 145 13.79 -13.48 -9.29
C SER A 145 12.73 -13.06 -10.32
N LEU A 146 11.56 -13.67 -10.29
CA LEU A 146 10.44 -13.31 -11.18
C LEU A 146 9.93 -11.89 -10.94
N LEU A 147 9.85 -11.49 -9.67
CA LEU A 147 9.47 -10.12 -9.31
C LEU A 147 10.55 -9.09 -9.70
N GLU A 148 11.84 -9.45 -9.66
CA GLU A 148 12.92 -8.60 -10.17
C GLU A 148 12.79 -8.36 -11.67
N ASP A 149 12.51 -9.40 -12.45
CA ASP A 149 12.29 -9.28 -13.89
C ASP A 149 11.05 -8.42 -14.19
N TYR A 150 9.97 -8.63 -13.45
CA TYR A 150 8.77 -7.80 -13.55
C TYR A 150 9.05 -6.33 -13.21
N TYR A 151 9.75 -6.08 -12.10
CA TYR A 151 10.12 -4.71 -11.69
C TYR A 151 11.00 -4.00 -12.73
N LYS A 152 11.93 -4.73 -13.36
CA LYS A 152 12.75 -4.20 -14.44
C LYS A 152 11.89 -3.80 -15.64
N ALA A 153 10.95 -4.64 -16.05
CA ALA A 153 10.01 -4.33 -17.12
C ALA A 153 9.12 -3.11 -16.79
N LEU A 154 8.68 -2.97 -15.54
CA LEU A 154 7.93 -1.78 -15.09
C LEU A 154 8.77 -0.50 -15.20
N LYS A 155 10.04 -0.54 -14.83
CA LYS A 155 10.96 0.61 -15.00
C LYS A 155 11.15 0.99 -16.47
N GLU A 156 11.36 0.02 -17.34
CA GLU A 156 11.49 0.26 -18.77
C GLU A 156 10.19 0.86 -19.34
N ARG A 157 9.03 0.33 -18.94
CA ARG A 157 7.72 0.88 -19.30
C ARG A 157 7.55 2.32 -18.82
N ALA A 158 7.92 2.62 -17.58
CA ALA A 158 7.80 3.96 -17.01
C ALA A 158 8.62 5.01 -17.79
N VAL A 159 9.82 4.65 -18.25
CA VAL A 159 10.67 5.52 -19.10
C VAL A 159 9.98 5.78 -20.43
N VAL A 160 9.48 4.74 -21.11
CA VAL A 160 8.80 4.90 -22.40
C VAL A 160 7.55 5.77 -22.28
N LEU A 161 6.78 5.61 -21.20
CA LEU A 161 5.59 6.43 -20.96
C LEU A 161 5.96 7.89 -20.73
N ALA A 162 7.03 8.19 -20.00
CA ALA A 162 7.51 9.55 -19.80
C ALA A 162 7.96 10.20 -21.12
N ASP A 163 8.64 9.43 -21.99
CA ASP A 163 9.03 9.91 -23.31
C ASP A 163 7.80 10.22 -24.18
N ILE A 164 6.76 9.39 -24.15
CA ILE A 164 5.50 9.62 -24.88
C ILE A 164 4.84 10.91 -24.39
N GLU A 165 4.70 11.12 -23.07
CA GLU A 165 4.13 12.32 -22.46
C GLU A 165 4.90 13.58 -22.92
N ASP A 166 6.23 13.55 -22.90
CA ASP A 166 7.08 14.67 -23.37
C ASP A 166 6.87 14.97 -24.86
N PHE A 167 6.72 13.93 -25.69
CA PHE A 167 6.40 14.11 -27.11
C PHE A 167 5.02 14.70 -27.33
N GLU A 168 4.00 14.22 -26.61
CA GLU A 168 2.64 14.76 -26.71
C GLU A 168 2.58 16.23 -26.30
N ASP A 169 3.28 16.63 -25.24
CA ASP A 169 3.33 18.02 -24.79
C ASP A 169 4.06 18.93 -25.79
N LYS A 170 5.15 18.44 -26.38
CA LYS A 170 5.82 19.17 -27.48
C LYS A 170 4.92 19.35 -28.72
N LEU A 171 4.09 18.34 -29.02
CA LEU A 171 3.13 18.44 -30.13
C LEU A 171 2.03 19.45 -29.80
N LYS A 172 1.48 19.46 -28.58
CA LYS A 172 0.48 20.43 -28.11
C LYS A 172 1.03 21.88 -28.17
N MET A 173 2.28 22.09 -27.74
CA MET A 173 2.92 23.41 -27.83
C MET A 173 3.04 23.86 -29.27
N ARG A 174 3.51 23.02 -30.20
CA ARG A 174 3.61 23.35 -31.63
C ARG A 174 2.26 23.68 -32.26
N SER A 175 1.19 22.98 -31.91
CA SER A 175 -0.16 23.28 -32.41
C SER A 175 -0.66 24.64 -31.94
N ARG A 176 -0.43 25.00 -30.67
CA ARG A 176 -0.79 26.34 -30.14
C ARG A 176 -0.02 27.47 -30.82
N ASP A 177 1.27 27.27 -31.06
CA ASP A 177 2.07 28.27 -31.81
C ASP A 177 1.55 28.44 -33.24
N TRP A 178 1.15 27.37 -33.93
CA TRP A 178 0.56 27.43 -35.27
C TRP A 178 -0.75 28.20 -35.29
N ASP A 179 -1.65 27.96 -34.32
CA ASP A 179 -2.95 28.67 -34.23
C ASP A 179 -2.80 30.16 -33.86
N SER A 180 -1.67 30.55 -33.24
CA SER A 180 -1.39 31.94 -32.87
C SER A 180 -0.87 32.81 -34.04
N TYR A 181 -0.46 32.19 -35.15
CA TYR A 181 0.05 32.87 -36.37
C TYR A 181 -0.95 32.96 -37.53
N HIS A 182 -2.16 32.40 -37.36
CA HIS A 182 -3.25 32.42 -38.36
C HIS A 182 -4.54 32.94 -37.73
#